data_0fe30c3fc1f626a5dfbbdc92bdcf1013
#
_entry.id   0fe30c3fc1f626a5dfbbdc92bdcf1013
#
_cell.length_a   1.000
_cell.length_b   1.000
_cell.length_c   1.000
_cell.angle_alpha   90.00
_cell.angle_beta   90.00
_cell.angle_gamma   90.00
#
_symmetry.space_group_name_H-M   'P 1'
#
loop_
_entity.id
_entity.type
_entity.pdbx_description
1 polymer ?
#
loop_
_entity_poly.entity_id
_entity_poly.type
_entity_poly.pdbx_seq_one_letter_code
_entity_poly.pdbx_strand_id
1 'polypeptide(L)'
;TRYAYNPSGDMERITYADGRSVSFTYNALRQLIQIQDWLGITRIEPDPAGRVRKVTDAMGREVSYRWGTMGEREQITYPDGRSVSYEYDERSRLTRLSDGEQEVRYAYDPEGRLTEKTGPDHICTSYRYNSMGYLESLVHQRDGSILEKYEYEYDLSGNRTAVRRERR
;
A
#
# COMPACT_ATOMS: atom_id res chain seq x y z
N THR A 1 -23.61 -5.45 20.80
CA THR A 1 -22.16 -5.37 20.99
C THR A 1 -21.87 -4.50 22.20
N ARG A 2 -20.92 -4.93 23.05
CA ARG A 2 -20.43 -4.18 24.21
C ARG A 2 -18.94 -3.94 24.06
N TYR A 3 -18.47 -2.79 24.54
CA TYR A 3 -17.06 -2.39 24.52
C TYR A 3 -16.58 -2.16 25.94
N ALA A 4 -15.39 -2.62 26.25
CA ALA A 4 -14.71 -2.35 27.51
C ALA A 4 -13.36 -1.68 27.24
N TYR A 5 -12.97 -0.76 28.13
CA TYR A 5 -11.76 0.02 28.03
C TYR A 5 -10.94 -0.11 29.32
N ASN A 6 -9.62 -0.07 29.20
CA ASN A 6 -8.74 -0.04 30.36
C ASN A 6 -8.74 1.38 30.98
N PRO A 7 -8.15 1.56 32.18
CA PRO A 7 -8.07 2.87 32.85
C PRO A 7 -7.38 3.98 32.02
N SER A 8 -6.56 3.60 31.03
CA SER A 8 -5.89 4.53 30.12
C SER A 8 -6.75 4.93 28.92
N GLY A 9 -7.97 4.36 28.80
CA GLY A 9 -8.89 4.62 27.70
C GLY A 9 -8.64 3.79 26.43
N ASP A 10 -7.74 2.80 26.46
CA ASP A 10 -7.54 1.90 25.33
C ASP A 10 -8.61 0.79 25.34
N MET A 11 -9.09 0.42 24.17
CA MET A 11 -10.08 -0.65 24.03
C MET A 11 -9.48 -2.00 24.46
N GLU A 12 -10.02 -2.60 25.50
CA GLU A 12 -9.53 -3.86 26.07
C GLU A 12 -10.32 -5.07 25.56
N ARG A 13 -11.64 -4.89 25.29
CA ARG A 13 -12.49 -5.98 24.87
C ARG A 13 -13.71 -5.52 24.08
N ILE A 14 -14.07 -6.33 23.07
CA ILE A 14 -15.37 -6.27 22.38
C ILE A 14 -16.10 -7.57 22.68
N THR A 15 -17.37 -7.49 23.12
CA THR A 15 -18.26 -8.66 23.29
C THR A 15 -19.42 -8.53 22.32
N TYR A 16 -19.61 -9.53 21.48
CA TYR A 16 -20.68 -9.58 20.48
C TYR A 16 -21.99 -10.14 21.08
N ALA A 17 -23.09 -10.00 20.35
CA ALA A 17 -24.41 -10.44 20.78
C ALA A 17 -24.53 -11.98 20.96
N ASP A 18 -23.70 -12.73 20.22
CA ASP A 18 -23.61 -14.18 20.28
C ASP A 18 -22.71 -14.71 21.41
N GLY A 19 -22.19 -13.81 22.25
CA GLY A 19 -21.31 -14.14 23.38
C GLY A 19 -19.82 -14.25 23.01
N ARG A 20 -19.44 -14.25 21.75
CA ARG A 20 -18.02 -14.21 21.35
C ARG A 20 -17.37 -12.90 21.78
N SER A 21 -16.08 -12.94 22.02
CA SER A 21 -15.34 -11.73 22.38
C SER A 21 -13.97 -11.65 21.69
N VAL A 22 -13.51 -10.43 21.51
CA VAL A 22 -12.13 -10.10 21.09
C VAL A 22 -11.50 -9.29 22.20
N SER A 23 -10.29 -9.64 22.62
CA SER A 23 -9.52 -8.93 23.63
C SER A 23 -8.24 -8.35 23.01
N PHE A 24 -7.83 -7.18 23.51
CA PHE A 24 -6.69 -6.44 23.04
C PHE A 24 -5.71 -6.23 24.21
N THR A 25 -4.42 -6.41 23.97
CA THR A 25 -3.38 -6.19 24.95
C THR A 25 -2.38 -5.17 24.40
N TYR A 26 -1.96 -4.26 25.26
CA TYR A 26 -1.04 -3.18 24.92
C TYR A 26 0.21 -3.26 25.78
N ASN A 27 1.33 -2.77 25.26
CA ASN A 27 2.56 -2.60 26.04
C ASN A 27 2.52 -1.28 26.86
N ALA A 28 3.59 -1.02 27.61
CA ALA A 28 3.71 0.17 28.44
C ALA A 28 3.66 1.51 27.65
N LEU A 29 3.95 1.46 26.34
CA LEU A 29 3.88 2.59 25.42
C LEU A 29 2.51 2.71 24.74
N ARG A 30 1.50 1.94 25.19
CA ARG A 30 0.13 1.88 24.65
C ARG A 30 0.09 1.40 23.19
N GLN A 31 1.09 0.63 22.74
CA GLN A 31 1.09 0.01 21.42
C GLN A 31 0.43 -1.36 21.54
N LEU A 32 -0.47 -1.68 20.60
CA LEU A 32 -1.15 -2.97 20.52
C LEU A 32 -0.13 -4.08 20.22
N ILE A 33 -0.07 -5.09 21.11
CA ILE A 33 0.88 -6.21 21.01
C ILE A 33 0.19 -7.56 20.88
N GLN A 34 -1.11 -7.66 21.22
CA GLN A 34 -1.86 -8.90 21.09
C GLN A 34 -3.34 -8.65 20.85
N ILE A 35 -3.90 -9.46 19.97
CA ILE A 35 -5.34 -9.62 19.77
C ILE A 35 -5.67 -11.08 20.04
N GLN A 36 -6.68 -11.33 20.87
CA GLN A 36 -7.18 -12.67 21.13
C GLN A 36 -8.66 -12.73 20.78
N ASP A 37 -9.02 -13.66 19.94
CA ASP A 37 -10.39 -13.96 19.53
C ASP A 37 -10.68 -15.47 19.62
N TRP A 38 -11.77 -15.91 19.03
CA TRP A 38 -12.18 -17.33 19.00
C TRP A 38 -11.36 -18.19 18.03
N LEU A 39 -10.52 -17.62 17.18
CA LEU A 39 -9.58 -18.33 16.29
C LEU A 39 -8.23 -18.54 16.98
N GLY A 40 -7.92 -17.75 18.01
CA GLY A 40 -6.71 -17.83 18.80
C GLY A 40 -6.04 -16.49 19.06
N ILE A 41 -4.72 -16.48 19.12
CA ILE A 41 -3.95 -15.32 19.50
C ILE A 41 -3.13 -14.83 18.29
N THR A 42 -3.34 -13.57 17.91
CA THR A 42 -2.47 -12.85 17.00
C THR A 42 -1.51 -11.97 17.83
N ARG A 43 -0.21 -12.10 17.60
CA ARG A 43 0.83 -11.29 18.24
C ARG A 43 1.35 -10.25 17.28
N ILE A 44 1.59 -9.06 17.80
CA ILE A 44 2.09 -7.91 17.06
C ILE A 44 3.37 -7.43 17.76
N GLU A 45 4.44 -7.34 17.04
CA GLU A 45 5.71 -6.83 17.53
C GLU A 45 5.96 -5.45 16.90
N PRO A 46 5.79 -4.36 17.65
CA PRO A 46 6.16 -3.02 17.18
C PRO A 46 7.69 -2.82 17.24
N ASP A 47 8.20 -1.94 16.39
CA ASP A 47 9.54 -1.40 16.50
C ASP A 47 9.58 -0.27 17.56
N PRO A 48 10.76 0.28 17.91
CA PRO A 48 10.87 1.37 18.87
C PRO A 48 10.11 2.65 18.48
N ALA A 49 9.80 2.84 17.20
CA ALA A 49 8.99 3.96 16.71
C ALA A 49 7.48 3.67 16.72
N GLY A 50 7.06 2.47 17.14
CA GLY A 50 5.66 2.05 17.23
C GLY A 50 5.09 1.48 15.93
N ARG A 51 5.90 1.32 14.89
CA ARG A 51 5.48 0.72 13.63
C ARG A 51 5.50 -0.81 13.75
N VAL A 52 4.55 -1.48 13.13
CA VAL A 52 4.50 -2.95 13.16
C VAL A 52 5.73 -3.54 12.47
N ARG A 53 6.56 -4.27 13.21
CA ARG A 53 7.73 -4.98 12.69
C ARG A 53 7.39 -6.43 12.31
N LYS A 54 6.52 -7.09 13.08
CA LYS A 54 6.11 -8.47 12.82
C LYS A 54 4.69 -8.72 13.34
N VAL A 55 3.96 -9.54 12.61
CA VAL A 55 2.67 -10.09 13.04
C VAL A 55 2.76 -11.61 12.95
N THR A 56 2.37 -12.31 14.03
CA THR A 56 2.24 -13.78 14.06
C THR A 56 0.78 -14.11 14.32
N ASP A 57 0.12 -14.82 13.41
CA ASP A 57 -1.27 -15.21 13.58
C ASP A 57 -1.45 -16.42 14.51
N ALA A 58 -2.70 -16.79 14.75
CA ALA A 58 -3.08 -17.92 15.62
C ALA A 58 -2.56 -19.28 15.12
N MET A 59 -2.16 -19.38 13.86
CA MET A 59 -1.60 -20.60 13.25
C MET A 59 -0.07 -20.58 13.25
N GLY A 60 0.56 -19.54 13.83
CA GLY A 60 2.00 -19.36 13.85
C GLY A 60 2.59 -18.83 12.54
N ARG A 61 1.78 -18.37 11.60
CA ARG A 61 2.27 -17.78 10.35
C ARG A 61 2.73 -16.37 10.61
N GLU A 62 3.89 -16.03 10.08
CA GLU A 62 4.53 -14.74 10.34
C GLU A 62 4.56 -13.86 9.09
N VAL A 63 4.20 -12.58 9.25
CA VAL A 63 4.46 -11.51 8.30
C VAL A 63 5.37 -10.49 8.98
N SER A 64 6.50 -10.16 8.36
CA SER A 64 7.42 -9.16 8.90
C SER A 64 7.59 -7.98 7.94
N TYR A 65 7.92 -6.84 8.54
CA TYR A 65 8.06 -5.56 7.85
C TYR A 65 9.41 -4.93 8.19
N ARG A 66 10.07 -4.37 7.19
CA ARG A 66 11.23 -3.50 7.36
C ARG A 66 10.85 -2.07 6.96
N TRP A 67 11.26 -1.13 7.78
CA TRP A 67 10.95 0.28 7.64
C TRP A 67 12.24 1.08 7.46
N GLY A 68 12.22 2.03 6.56
CA GLY A 68 13.27 3.01 6.37
C GLY A 68 13.28 4.09 7.45
N THR A 69 14.28 4.94 7.36
CA THR A 69 14.52 6.02 8.34
C THR A 69 13.46 7.11 8.31
N MET A 70 12.82 7.32 7.16
CA MET A 70 11.75 8.31 6.97
C MET A 70 10.36 7.74 7.29
N GLY A 71 10.28 6.44 7.67
CA GLY A 71 9.03 5.77 8.00
C GLY A 71 8.36 5.05 6.84
N GLU A 72 8.98 5.05 5.68
CA GLU A 72 8.57 4.30 4.51
C GLU A 72 8.80 2.79 4.70
N ARG A 73 7.94 1.97 4.10
CA ARG A 73 8.09 0.52 4.16
C ARG A 73 9.06 0.05 3.09
N GLU A 74 10.21 -0.49 3.49
CA GLU A 74 11.24 -1.02 2.58
C GLU A 74 11.00 -2.47 2.17
N GLN A 75 10.35 -3.27 3.04
CA GLN A 75 10.13 -4.69 2.74
C GLN A 75 8.94 -5.26 3.52
N ILE A 76 8.23 -6.21 2.88
CA ILE A 76 7.35 -7.18 3.53
C ILE A 76 7.93 -8.56 3.27
N THR A 77 7.95 -9.43 4.29
CA THR A 77 8.23 -10.85 4.13
C THR A 77 7.01 -11.64 4.56
N TYR A 78 6.55 -12.53 3.70
CA TYR A 78 5.38 -13.38 3.89
C TYR A 78 5.73 -14.70 4.57
N PRO A 79 4.72 -15.45 5.09
CA PRO A 79 4.95 -16.72 5.81
C PRO A 79 5.61 -17.82 4.97
N ASP A 80 5.51 -17.76 3.66
CA ASP A 80 6.16 -18.68 2.72
C ASP A 80 7.61 -18.31 2.38
N GLY A 81 8.14 -17.26 3.01
CA GLY A 81 9.49 -16.75 2.80
C GLY A 81 9.65 -15.79 1.63
N ARG A 82 8.63 -15.63 0.78
CA ARG A 82 8.67 -14.60 -0.27
C ARG A 82 8.70 -13.22 0.34
N SER A 83 9.38 -12.29 -0.31
CA SER A 83 9.44 -10.92 0.13
C SER A 83 9.19 -9.95 -1.03
N VAL A 84 8.64 -8.80 -0.69
CA VAL A 84 8.47 -7.67 -1.61
C VAL A 84 9.24 -6.49 -1.06
N SER A 85 10.14 -5.95 -1.87
CA SER A 85 10.94 -4.76 -1.56
C SER A 85 10.36 -3.53 -2.25
N TYR A 86 10.54 -2.39 -1.60
CA TYR A 86 10.06 -1.08 -2.03
C TYR A 86 11.23 -0.10 -2.02
N GLU A 87 11.39 0.68 -3.09
CA GLU A 87 12.38 1.76 -3.17
C GLU A 87 11.66 3.08 -3.41
N TYR A 88 12.21 4.14 -2.83
CA TYR A 88 11.62 5.47 -2.87
C TYR A 88 12.66 6.50 -3.31
N ASP A 89 12.20 7.58 -3.89
CA ASP A 89 13.05 8.74 -4.16
C ASP A 89 13.19 9.65 -2.93
N GLU A 90 13.97 10.72 -3.06
CA GLU A 90 14.22 11.70 -2.00
C GLU A 90 12.95 12.42 -1.50
N ARG A 91 11.85 12.33 -2.24
CA ARG A 91 10.53 12.88 -1.87
C ARG A 91 9.57 11.82 -1.32
N SER A 92 10.08 10.64 -0.95
CA SER A 92 9.33 9.49 -0.45
C SER A 92 8.26 8.96 -1.42
N ARG A 93 8.45 9.13 -2.73
CA ARG A 93 7.58 8.57 -3.76
C ARG A 93 8.13 7.20 -4.18
N LEU A 94 7.25 6.21 -4.30
CA LEU A 94 7.62 4.84 -4.67
C LEU A 94 8.18 4.82 -6.10
N THR A 95 9.44 4.42 -6.27
CA THR A 95 10.10 4.32 -7.59
C THR A 95 10.20 2.89 -8.08
N ARG A 96 10.26 1.92 -7.16
CA ARG A 96 10.36 0.51 -7.51
C ARG A 96 9.68 -0.39 -6.48
N LEU A 97 9.06 -1.44 -6.98
CA LEU A 97 8.54 -2.56 -6.19
C LEU A 97 9.04 -3.85 -6.83
N SER A 98 9.58 -4.79 -6.05
CA SER A 98 10.10 -6.06 -6.56
C SER A 98 9.90 -7.20 -5.56
N ASP A 99 9.55 -8.38 -6.08
CA ASP A 99 9.53 -9.63 -5.31
C ASP A 99 10.79 -10.49 -5.52
N GLY A 100 11.79 -9.94 -6.24
CA GLY A 100 13.04 -10.62 -6.59
C GLY A 100 13.03 -11.26 -7.98
N GLU A 101 11.88 -11.66 -8.50
CA GLU A 101 11.73 -12.22 -9.84
C GLU A 101 11.12 -11.19 -10.80
N GLN A 102 10.16 -10.43 -10.30
CA GLN A 102 9.43 -9.42 -11.05
C GLN A 102 9.57 -8.05 -10.41
N GLU A 103 9.47 -7.03 -11.23
CA GLU A 103 9.50 -5.65 -10.73
C GLU A 103 8.49 -4.75 -11.45
N VAL A 104 8.06 -3.71 -10.72
CA VAL A 104 7.31 -2.58 -11.26
C VAL A 104 8.09 -1.31 -10.95
N ARG A 105 8.30 -0.47 -11.96
CA ARG A 105 8.98 0.82 -11.83
C ARG A 105 8.01 1.97 -12.04
N TYR A 106 8.28 3.08 -11.37
CA TYR A 106 7.48 4.31 -11.43
C TYR A 106 8.41 5.50 -11.65
N ALA A 107 8.00 6.41 -12.52
CA ALA A 107 8.67 7.68 -12.72
C ALA A 107 7.68 8.84 -12.54
N TYR A 108 8.21 10.00 -12.11
CA TYR A 108 7.41 11.16 -11.75
C TYR A 108 8.02 12.44 -12.37
N ASP A 109 7.16 13.40 -12.66
CA ASP A 109 7.59 14.74 -13.01
C ASP A 109 8.02 15.57 -11.78
N PRO A 110 8.57 16.77 -11.99
CA PRO A 110 8.97 17.66 -10.89
C PRO A 110 7.81 18.05 -9.96
N GLU A 111 6.58 18.08 -10.46
CA GLU A 111 5.35 18.37 -9.71
C GLU A 111 4.85 17.18 -8.90
N GLY A 112 5.45 15.99 -9.08
CA GLY A 112 5.13 14.77 -8.33
C GLY A 112 4.04 13.90 -8.96
N ARG A 113 3.63 14.20 -10.20
CA ARG A 113 2.65 13.40 -10.93
C ARG A 113 3.33 12.22 -11.60
N LEU A 114 2.66 11.07 -11.60
CA LEU A 114 3.16 9.85 -12.23
C LEU A 114 3.26 10.03 -13.76
N THR A 115 4.46 9.91 -14.32
CA THR A 115 4.66 10.01 -15.77
C THR A 115 4.83 8.66 -16.45
N GLU A 116 5.31 7.65 -15.71
CA GLU A 116 5.52 6.33 -16.26
C GLU A 116 5.34 5.24 -15.21
N LYS A 117 4.78 4.11 -15.63
CA LYS A 117 4.75 2.85 -14.89
C LYS A 117 5.14 1.71 -15.82
N THR A 118 6.21 0.97 -15.50
CA THR A 118 6.63 -0.22 -16.25
C THR A 118 6.41 -1.46 -15.40
N GLY A 119 5.64 -2.41 -15.94
CA GLY A 119 5.36 -3.69 -15.30
C GLY A 119 6.33 -4.80 -15.70
N PRO A 120 6.26 -5.97 -15.04
CA PRO A 120 7.15 -7.12 -15.30
C PRO A 120 6.92 -7.76 -16.68
N ASP A 121 5.79 -7.52 -17.31
CA ASP A 121 5.43 -7.99 -18.66
C ASP A 121 5.92 -7.06 -19.77
N HIS A 122 6.83 -6.13 -19.45
CA HIS A 122 7.35 -5.07 -20.32
C HIS A 122 6.28 -4.11 -20.86
N ILE A 123 5.09 -4.11 -20.24
CA ILE A 123 4.11 -3.07 -20.52
C ILE A 123 4.52 -1.79 -19.81
N CYS A 124 4.80 -0.77 -20.60
CA CYS A 124 5.02 0.58 -20.14
C CYS A 124 3.71 1.38 -20.31
N THR A 125 3.27 2.02 -19.23
CA THR A 125 2.15 2.96 -19.25
C THR A 125 2.69 4.36 -19.06
N SER A 126 2.52 5.23 -20.04
CA SER A 126 2.92 6.63 -19.98
C SER A 126 1.71 7.51 -19.71
N TYR A 127 1.92 8.53 -18.88
CA TYR A 127 0.91 9.52 -18.49
C TYR A 127 1.39 10.90 -18.87
N ARG A 128 0.55 11.68 -19.53
CA ARG A 128 0.84 13.06 -19.88
C ARG A 128 -0.26 13.97 -19.35
N TYR A 129 0.15 15.10 -18.82
CA TYR A 129 -0.73 16.08 -18.20
C TYR A 129 -0.69 17.40 -18.95
N ASN A 130 -1.81 18.09 -19.00
CA ASN A 130 -1.87 19.45 -19.54
C ASN A 130 -1.33 20.47 -18.51
N SER A 131 -1.28 21.74 -18.91
CA SER A 131 -0.80 22.84 -18.08
C SER A 131 -1.61 23.07 -16.80
N MET A 132 -2.86 22.59 -16.75
CA MET A 132 -3.73 22.65 -15.57
C MET A 132 -3.55 21.46 -14.64
N GLY A 133 -2.68 20.48 -15.01
CA GLY A 133 -2.43 19.28 -14.23
C GLY A 133 -3.44 18.15 -14.48
N TYR A 134 -4.34 18.26 -15.41
CA TYR A 134 -5.27 17.19 -15.76
C TYR A 134 -4.61 16.18 -16.70
N LEU A 135 -4.95 14.90 -16.54
CA LEU A 135 -4.42 13.82 -17.38
C LEU A 135 -4.93 14.01 -18.82
N GLU A 136 -4.03 14.37 -19.73
CA GLU A 136 -4.34 14.62 -21.14
C GLU A 136 -4.27 13.35 -21.99
N SER A 137 -3.29 12.48 -21.68
CA SER A 137 -3.05 11.25 -22.43
C SER A 137 -2.53 10.14 -21.54
N LEU A 138 -2.99 8.92 -21.82
CA LEU A 138 -2.51 7.67 -21.22
C LEU A 138 -2.23 6.67 -22.38
N VAL A 139 -1.01 6.10 -22.39
CA VAL A 139 -0.59 5.17 -23.45
C VAL A 139 -0.05 3.90 -22.81
N HIS A 140 -0.62 2.76 -23.19
CA HIS A 140 -0.06 1.44 -22.91
C HIS A 140 0.74 0.97 -24.11
N GLN A 141 2.00 0.61 -23.90
CA GLN A 141 2.87 0.10 -24.95
C GLN A 141 3.68 -1.10 -24.44
N ARG A 142 4.02 -2.01 -25.36
CA ARG A 142 4.95 -3.11 -25.14
C ARG A 142 5.97 -3.10 -26.27
N ASP A 143 7.27 -3.14 -25.90
CA ASP A 143 8.38 -3.19 -26.85
C ASP A 143 8.29 -2.10 -27.95
N GLY A 144 7.86 -0.89 -27.56
CA GLY A 144 7.67 0.25 -28.46
C GLY A 144 6.38 0.22 -29.30
N SER A 145 5.60 -0.85 -29.25
CA SER A 145 4.31 -0.98 -29.94
C SER A 145 3.16 -0.50 -29.04
N ILE A 146 2.37 0.44 -29.51
CA ILE A 146 1.17 0.92 -28.78
C ILE A 146 0.14 -0.18 -28.79
N LEU A 147 -0.30 -0.58 -27.59
CA LEU A 147 -1.40 -1.52 -27.37
C LEU A 147 -2.73 -0.77 -27.28
N GLU A 148 -2.70 0.36 -26.58
CA GLU A 148 -3.89 1.14 -26.32
C GLU A 148 -3.50 2.57 -25.94
N LYS A 149 -4.28 3.54 -26.43
CA LYS A 149 -4.12 4.96 -26.14
C LYS A 149 -5.45 5.58 -25.76
N TYR A 150 -5.42 6.43 -24.74
CA TYR A 150 -6.54 7.26 -24.33
C TYR A 150 -6.14 8.73 -24.40
N GLU A 151 -7.03 9.58 -24.87
CA GLU A 151 -6.91 11.04 -24.85
C GLU A 151 -8.15 11.62 -24.18
N TYR A 152 -7.94 12.61 -23.32
CA TYR A 152 -8.97 13.21 -22.49
C TYR A 152 -9.07 14.69 -22.75
N GLU A 153 -10.29 15.21 -22.85
CA GLU A 153 -10.60 16.63 -22.98
C GLU A 153 -11.37 17.10 -21.75
N TYR A 154 -11.16 18.37 -21.36
CA TYR A 154 -11.72 18.94 -20.15
C TYR A 154 -12.33 20.32 -20.45
N ASP A 155 -13.38 20.69 -19.73
CA ASP A 155 -13.90 22.04 -19.70
C ASP A 155 -13.05 22.94 -18.77
N LEU A 156 -13.38 24.23 -18.74
CA LEU A 156 -12.68 25.21 -17.89
C LEU A 156 -12.82 24.95 -16.38
N SER A 157 -13.81 24.17 -15.98
CA SER A 157 -14.05 23.76 -14.58
C SER A 157 -13.32 22.47 -14.21
N GLY A 158 -12.62 21.83 -15.16
CA GLY A 158 -11.88 20.59 -14.94
C GLY A 158 -12.75 19.33 -15.06
N ASN A 159 -13.99 19.44 -15.53
CA ASN A 159 -14.80 18.26 -15.81
C ASN A 159 -14.36 17.65 -17.14
N ARG A 160 -14.21 16.32 -17.17
CA ARG A 160 -13.87 15.61 -18.39
C ARG A 160 -15.05 15.62 -19.36
N THR A 161 -14.85 16.20 -20.55
CA THR A 161 -15.89 16.36 -21.58
C THR A 161 -15.82 15.30 -22.67
N ALA A 162 -14.61 14.75 -22.94
CA ALA A 162 -14.44 13.69 -23.92
C ALA A 162 -13.36 12.69 -23.54
N VAL A 163 -13.51 11.45 -24.05
CA VAL A 163 -12.50 10.40 -24.04
C VAL A 163 -12.41 9.83 -25.44
N ARG A 164 -11.23 9.86 -26.03
CA ARG A 164 -10.94 9.14 -27.26
C ARG A 164 -10.09 7.92 -26.91
N ARG A 165 -10.43 6.78 -27.47
CA ARG A 165 -9.70 5.51 -27.28
C ARG A 165 -9.25 4.97 -28.64
N GLU A 166 -7.97 4.66 -28.73
CA GLU A 166 -7.35 3.96 -29.84
C GLU A 166 -6.84 2.62 -29.37
N ARG A 167 -7.16 1.54 -30.05
CA ARG A 167 -6.69 0.18 -29.76
C ARG A 167 -6.18 -0.46 -31.04
N ARG A 168 -5.02 -1.09 -30.96
CA ARG A 168 -4.49 -1.96 -32.03
C ARG A 168 -4.85 -3.42 -31.82
#